data_93f1879547982d6c535a1e85e9afe82c
#
_entry.id   93f1879547982d6c535a1e85e9afe82c
#
_cell.length_a   1.000
_cell.length_b   1.000
_cell.length_c   1.000
_cell.angle_alpha   90.00
_cell.angle_beta   90.00
_cell.angle_gamma   90.00
#
_symmetry.space_group_name_H-M   'P 1'
#
loop_
_entity.id
_entity.type
_entity.pdbx_description
1 polymer ?
#
loop_
_entity_poly.entity_id
_entity_poly.type
_entity_poly.pdbx_seq_one_letter_code
_entity_poly.pdbx_strand_id
1 'polypeptide(L)'
;MNIAIPQTILVSGAAGGLGQALVAELAGVGHRVLAGWHKTPLPALIPGVEAVALDVTCDDSCAAAAAVALARWGRLDAVIHAAGITCDSLLARAQPEDWDAVFAVNVDGARRLARATLPLLAGQGGGHWISIGSHAGQAGSAGQVAYAASKAALNGLTLSWAREFAAHNVRINTVLPGVLPTPMTESLDPEVMHAYAQANLLGRINDPAEVARFIGFLLTTHNISGQVFALDSRVHRWA
;
A
#
# COMPACT_ATOMS: atom_id res chain seq x y z
N MET A 1 29.47 1.19 3.82
CA MET A 1 27.99 1.10 3.82
C MET A 1 27.47 2.31 4.57
N ASN A 2 26.77 3.21 3.91
CA ASN A 2 26.05 4.27 4.63
C ASN A 2 24.94 3.58 5.41
N ILE A 3 25.06 3.52 6.73
CA ILE A 3 23.98 3.06 7.61
C ILE A 3 22.89 4.12 7.50
N ALA A 4 21.85 3.82 6.74
CA ALA A 4 20.69 4.71 6.65
C ALA A 4 20.13 4.90 8.07
N ILE A 5 19.78 6.13 8.42
CA ILE A 5 19.16 6.41 9.72
C ILE A 5 17.86 5.60 9.81
N PRO A 6 17.65 4.80 10.87
CA PRO A 6 16.43 4.02 11.03
C PRO A 6 15.19 4.90 10.97
N GLN A 7 14.31 4.63 10.02
CA GLN A 7 13.02 5.33 9.89
C GLN A 7 11.94 4.59 10.68
N THR A 8 10.94 5.32 11.14
CA THR A 8 9.72 4.77 11.75
C THR A 8 8.64 4.71 10.68
N ILE A 9 8.17 3.50 10.35
CA ILE A 9 7.31 3.24 9.20
C ILE A 9 6.03 2.54 9.67
N LEU A 10 4.87 3.11 9.37
CA LEU A 10 3.57 2.47 9.56
C LEU A 10 3.15 1.75 8.28
N VAL A 11 2.87 0.46 8.38
CA VAL A 11 2.35 -0.36 7.28
C VAL A 11 0.93 -0.81 7.62
N SER A 12 -0.09 -0.31 6.92
CA SER A 12 -1.45 -0.84 7.03
C SER A 12 -1.60 -2.11 6.19
N GLY A 13 -2.44 -3.05 6.62
CA GLY A 13 -2.58 -4.33 5.92
C GLY A 13 -1.34 -5.23 6.03
N ALA A 14 -0.58 -5.07 7.11
CA ALA A 14 0.70 -5.75 7.34
C ALA A 14 0.58 -7.30 7.41
N ALA A 15 -0.59 -7.83 7.74
CA ALA A 15 -0.84 -9.28 7.75
C ALA A 15 -1.13 -9.89 6.36
N GLY A 16 -1.36 -9.07 5.33
CA GLY A 16 -1.54 -9.52 3.95
C GLY A 16 -0.23 -9.98 3.30
N GLY A 17 -0.30 -10.69 2.15
CA GLY A 17 0.89 -11.25 1.51
C GLY A 17 1.97 -10.21 1.17
N LEU A 18 1.62 -9.10 0.53
CA LEU A 18 2.57 -8.00 0.30
C LEU A 18 2.94 -7.29 1.61
N GLY A 19 1.97 -7.13 2.55
CA GLY A 19 2.22 -6.51 3.84
C GLY A 19 3.30 -7.22 4.65
N GLN A 20 3.28 -8.55 4.68
CA GLN A 20 4.31 -9.35 5.35
C GLN A 20 5.69 -9.19 4.70
N ALA A 21 5.75 -9.18 3.36
CA ALA A 21 7.01 -8.94 2.65
C ALA A 21 7.58 -7.53 2.92
N LEU A 22 6.72 -6.51 2.98
CA LEU A 22 7.10 -5.14 3.37
C LEU A 22 7.66 -5.10 4.79
N VAL A 23 6.96 -5.70 5.75
CA VAL A 23 7.41 -5.75 7.15
C VAL A 23 8.77 -6.44 7.28
N ALA A 24 8.94 -7.59 6.61
CA ALA A 24 10.19 -8.35 6.64
C ALA A 24 11.36 -7.57 6.03
N GLU A 25 11.17 -6.99 4.86
CA GLU A 25 12.21 -6.19 4.16
C GLU A 25 12.63 -4.97 4.98
N LEU A 26 11.64 -4.17 5.42
CA LEU A 26 11.91 -2.91 6.12
C LEU A 26 12.56 -3.14 7.50
N ALA A 27 12.12 -4.15 8.23
CA ALA A 27 12.76 -4.53 9.48
C ALA A 27 14.16 -5.14 9.24
N GLY A 28 14.32 -5.93 8.19
CA GLY A 28 15.58 -6.55 7.81
C GLY A 28 16.69 -5.55 7.50
N VAL A 29 16.35 -4.38 6.95
CA VAL A 29 17.30 -3.28 6.70
C VAL A 29 17.42 -2.30 7.87
N GLY A 30 16.80 -2.61 9.03
CA GLY A 30 16.98 -1.89 10.29
C GLY A 30 16.00 -0.76 10.55
N HIS A 31 14.91 -0.65 9.81
CA HIS A 31 13.83 0.30 10.12
C HIS A 31 12.98 -0.19 11.30
N ARG A 32 12.30 0.75 11.96
CA ARG A 32 11.29 0.51 12.99
C ARG A 32 9.93 0.40 12.31
N VAL A 33 9.29 -0.74 12.38
CA VAL A 33 8.04 -0.98 11.65
C VAL A 33 6.87 -1.11 12.62
N LEU A 34 5.87 -0.25 12.46
CA LEU A 34 4.57 -0.41 13.09
C LEU A 34 3.66 -1.15 12.12
N ALA A 35 3.42 -2.41 12.40
CA ALA A 35 2.70 -3.32 11.53
C ALA A 35 1.20 -3.34 11.88
N GLY A 36 0.41 -2.60 11.11
CA GLY A 36 -1.04 -2.47 11.28
C GLY A 36 -1.80 -3.67 10.73
N TRP A 37 -2.54 -4.37 11.60
CA TRP A 37 -3.38 -5.50 11.25
C TRP A 37 -4.84 -5.26 11.69
N HIS A 38 -5.81 -5.94 11.04
CA HIS A 38 -7.23 -5.82 11.40
C HIS A 38 -7.79 -7.16 11.89
N LYS A 39 -8.17 -8.07 11.00
CA LYS A 39 -8.83 -9.34 11.38
C LYS A 39 -7.84 -10.45 11.73
N THR A 40 -6.72 -10.50 11.07
CA THR A 40 -5.71 -11.54 11.24
C THR A 40 -4.46 -10.93 11.86
N PRO A 41 -4.04 -11.35 13.06
CA PRO A 41 -2.79 -10.92 13.64
C PRO A 41 -1.57 -11.33 12.80
N LEU A 42 -0.46 -10.64 13.00
CA LEU A 42 0.80 -11.03 12.37
C LEU A 42 1.29 -12.39 12.90
N PRO A 43 1.81 -13.26 12.01
CA PRO A 43 2.14 -14.64 12.38
C PRO A 43 3.35 -14.76 13.32
N ALA A 44 4.25 -13.78 13.35
CA ALA A 44 5.46 -13.80 14.19
C ALA A 44 5.94 -12.39 14.54
N LEU A 45 6.61 -12.28 15.69
CA LEU A 45 7.33 -11.06 16.07
C LEU A 45 8.71 -11.07 15.41
N ILE A 46 8.99 -10.02 14.63
CA ILE A 46 10.29 -9.76 14.02
C ILE A 46 10.98 -8.66 14.84
N PRO A 47 12.28 -8.75 15.14
CA PRO A 47 12.99 -7.66 15.83
C PRO A 47 12.81 -6.33 15.08
N GLY A 48 12.48 -5.25 15.81
CA GLY A 48 12.20 -3.94 15.22
C GLY A 48 10.76 -3.75 14.72
N VAL A 49 9.91 -4.77 14.84
CA VAL A 49 8.50 -4.71 14.48
C VAL A 49 7.62 -4.66 15.72
N GLU A 50 6.68 -3.72 15.72
CA GLU A 50 5.61 -3.64 16.71
C GLU A 50 4.25 -3.80 15.99
N ALA A 51 3.41 -4.69 16.48
CA ALA A 51 2.10 -4.92 15.91
C ALA A 51 1.06 -4.01 16.55
N VAL A 52 0.19 -3.42 15.74
CA VAL A 52 -0.92 -2.59 16.21
C VAL A 52 -2.22 -2.99 15.53
N ALA A 53 -3.31 -3.05 16.29
CA ALA A 53 -4.64 -3.19 15.69
C ALA A 53 -4.96 -1.92 14.88
N LEU A 54 -5.28 -2.08 13.59
CA LEU A 54 -5.57 -0.98 12.68
C LEU A 54 -6.71 -1.35 11.75
N ASP A 55 -7.88 -0.83 12.07
CA ASP A 55 -9.02 -0.81 11.16
C ASP A 55 -9.04 0.52 10.41
N VAL A 56 -8.70 0.51 9.14
CA VAL A 56 -8.67 1.71 8.31
C VAL A 56 -10.07 2.31 8.05
N THR A 57 -11.14 1.58 8.34
CA THR A 57 -12.51 2.09 8.23
C THR A 57 -12.95 2.92 9.45
N CYS A 58 -12.13 2.97 10.51
CA CYS A 58 -12.37 3.68 11.75
C CYS A 58 -11.35 4.82 11.95
N ASP A 59 -11.83 6.05 12.07
CA ASP A 59 -10.99 7.24 12.29
C ASP A 59 -10.17 7.14 13.58
N ASP A 60 -10.79 6.68 14.68
CA ASP A 60 -10.12 6.56 15.97
C ASP A 60 -9.01 5.50 15.93
N SER A 61 -9.23 4.39 15.19
CA SER A 61 -8.21 3.36 15.00
C SER A 61 -7.01 3.90 14.21
N CYS A 62 -7.25 4.69 13.17
CA CYS A 62 -6.17 5.34 12.41
C CYS A 62 -5.37 6.33 13.28
N ALA A 63 -6.07 7.15 14.07
CA ALA A 63 -5.44 8.09 14.98
C ALA A 63 -4.64 7.39 16.09
N ALA A 64 -5.19 6.31 16.66
CA ALA A 64 -4.51 5.51 17.68
C ALA A 64 -3.23 4.86 17.15
N ALA A 65 -3.25 4.30 15.94
CA ALA A 65 -2.05 3.73 15.32
C ALA A 65 -0.95 4.78 15.10
N ALA A 66 -1.32 5.98 14.64
CA ALA A 66 -0.38 7.10 14.50
C ALA A 66 0.21 7.53 15.85
N ALA A 67 -0.62 7.59 16.90
CA ALA A 67 -0.20 7.93 18.26
C ALA A 67 0.77 6.90 18.86
N VAL A 68 0.59 5.60 18.56
CA VAL A 68 1.52 4.54 18.99
C VAL A 68 2.92 4.79 18.42
N ALA A 69 3.05 5.14 17.14
CA ALA A 69 4.35 5.45 16.52
C ALA A 69 5.06 6.62 17.23
N LEU A 70 4.31 7.68 17.52
CA LEU A 70 4.84 8.85 18.24
C LEU A 70 5.22 8.53 19.69
N ALA A 71 4.38 7.80 20.41
CA ALA A 71 4.65 7.42 21.81
C ALA A 71 5.86 6.49 21.93
N ARG A 72 6.03 5.57 20.96
CA ARG A 72 7.06 4.55 20.99
C ARG A 72 8.43 5.05 20.54
N TRP A 73 8.46 5.87 19.46
CA TRP A 73 9.70 6.28 18.80
C TRP A 73 9.85 7.79 18.59
N GLY A 74 8.87 8.58 19.03
CA GLY A 74 8.89 10.05 18.96
C GLY A 74 8.66 10.62 17.57
N ARG A 75 8.50 9.79 16.55
CA ARG A 75 8.35 10.21 15.15
C ARG A 75 7.66 9.17 14.28
N LEU A 76 7.17 9.63 13.14
CA LEU A 76 6.68 8.81 12.04
C LEU A 76 7.32 9.33 10.75
N ASP A 77 8.09 8.52 10.03
CA ASP A 77 8.81 8.95 8.83
C ASP A 77 8.13 8.53 7.54
N ALA A 78 7.42 7.41 7.58
CA ALA A 78 6.71 6.93 6.40
C ALA A 78 5.43 6.18 6.76
N VAL A 79 4.48 6.21 5.80
CA VAL A 79 3.27 5.39 5.82
C VAL A 79 3.17 4.62 4.51
N ILE A 80 2.95 3.31 4.61
CA ILE A 80 2.66 2.45 3.46
C ILE A 80 1.24 1.92 3.63
N HIS A 81 0.34 2.40 2.76
CA HIS A 81 -1.06 1.97 2.77
C HIS A 81 -1.22 0.76 1.86
N ALA A 82 -1.13 -0.45 2.46
CA ALA A 82 -1.30 -1.72 1.76
C ALA A 82 -2.62 -2.44 2.13
N ALA A 83 -3.42 -1.88 3.04
CA ALA A 83 -4.75 -2.38 3.30
C ALA A 83 -5.65 -2.26 2.08
N GLY A 84 -6.36 -3.32 1.76
CA GLY A 84 -7.29 -3.33 0.63
C GLY A 84 -8.00 -4.66 0.53
N ILE A 85 -9.19 -4.62 -0.03
CA ILE A 85 -10.03 -5.79 -0.30
C ILE A 85 -10.52 -5.77 -1.75
N THR A 86 -10.95 -6.92 -2.24
CA THR A 86 -11.70 -7.08 -3.49
C THR A 86 -13.00 -7.84 -3.22
N CYS A 87 -14.04 -7.53 -3.98
CA CYS A 87 -15.30 -8.29 -4.05
C CYS A 87 -15.56 -8.50 -5.55
N ASP A 88 -15.04 -9.61 -6.08
CA ASP A 88 -15.04 -9.88 -7.51
C ASP A 88 -16.42 -10.36 -7.97
N SER A 89 -17.05 -9.59 -8.85
CA SER A 89 -18.34 -9.89 -9.45
C SER A 89 -18.53 -9.14 -10.77
N LEU A 90 -19.16 -9.79 -11.75
CA LEU A 90 -19.60 -9.08 -12.95
C LEU A 90 -20.61 -7.99 -12.59
N LEU A 91 -20.58 -6.85 -13.29
CA LEU A 91 -21.41 -5.70 -13.00
C LEU A 91 -22.91 -6.03 -12.82
N ALA A 92 -23.43 -6.95 -13.65
CA ALA A 92 -24.83 -7.37 -13.58
C ALA A 92 -25.20 -8.17 -12.32
N ARG A 93 -24.22 -8.61 -11.53
CA ARG A 93 -24.39 -9.40 -10.30
C ARG A 93 -23.79 -8.72 -9.07
N ALA A 94 -23.07 -7.63 -9.26
CA ALA A 94 -22.44 -6.88 -8.18
C ALA A 94 -23.51 -6.33 -7.23
N GLN A 95 -23.32 -6.55 -5.94
CA GLN A 95 -24.21 -6.01 -4.92
C GLN A 95 -23.72 -4.63 -4.49
N PRO A 96 -24.63 -3.67 -4.19
CA PRO A 96 -24.23 -2.35 -3.70
C PRO A 96 -23.36 -2.44 -2.45
N GLU A 97 -23.62 -3.38 -1.55
CA GLU A 97 -22.89 -3.59 -0.30
C GLU A 97 -21.42 -3.98 -0.54
N ASP A 98 -21.15 -4.77 -1.59
CA ASP A 98 -19.79 -5.14 -1.99
C ASP A 98 -19.02 -3.92 -2.51
N TRP A 99 -19.70 -3.07 -3.27
CA TRP A 99 -19.14 -1.80 -3.74
C TRP A 99 -18.76 -0.89 -2.56
N ASP A 100 -19.71 -0.68 -1.65
CA ASP A 100 -19.53 0.17 -0.48
C ASP A 100 -18.41 -0.36 0.42
N ALA A 101 -18.32 -1.67 0.63
CA ALA A 101 -17.26 -2.29 1.41
C ALA A 101 -15.88 -2.05 0.78
N VAL A 102 -15.75 -2.24 -0.55
CA VAL A 102 -14.49 -2.00 -1.28
C VAL A 102 -14.07 -0.53 -1.17
N PHE A 103 -14.99 0.41 -1.37
CA PHE A 103 -14.68 1.83 -1.27
C PHE A 103 -14.37 2.25 0.17
N ALA A 104 -15.11 1.75 1.15
CA ALA A 104 -14.86 2.05 2.57
C ALA A 104 -13.45 1.68 3.03
N VAL A 105 -12.92 0.54 2.54
CA VAL A 105 -11.56 0.08 2.88
C VAL A 105 -10.52 0.74 1.98
N ASN A 106 -10.68 0.63 0.64
CA ASN A 106 -9.60 0.97 -0.28
C ASN A 106 -9.42 2.48 -0.48
N VAL A 107 -10.50 3.25 -0.45
CA VAL A 107 -10.50 4.71 -0.72
C VAL A 107 -10.64 5.50 0.57
N ASP A 108 -11.74 5.30 1.29
CA ASP A 108 -11.98 6.02 2.53
C ASP A 108 -10.98 5.62 3.62
N GLY A 109 -10.55 4.36 3.64
CA GLY A 109 -9.49 3.89 4.53
C GLY A 109 -8.17 4.62 4.27
N ALA A 110 -7.77 4.77 3.00
CA ALA A 110 -6.61 5.57 2.64
C ALA A 110 -6.75 7.03 3.11
N ARG A 111 -7.92 7.63 2.87
CA ARG A 111 -8.22 9.01 3.28
C ARG A 111 -8.17 9.19 4.81
N ARG A 112 -8.74 8.26 5.58
CA ARG A 112 -8.73 8.32 7.05
C ARG A 112 -7.31 8.20 7.59
N LEU A 113 -6.54 7.24 7.12
CA LEU A 113 -5.17 7.06 7.53
C LEU A 113 -4.29 8.25 7.12
N ALA A 114 -4.49 8.80 5.90
CA ALA A 114 -3.80 10.00 5.44
C ALA A 114 -4.12 11.21 6.33
N ARG A 115 -5.40 11.40 6.69
CA ARG A 115 -5.83 12.48 7.60
C ARG A 115 -5.15 12.40 8.97
N ALA A 116 -4.93 11.18 9.48
CA ALA A 116 -4.26 10.96 10.76
C ALA A 116 -2.74 11.14 10.70
N THR A 117 -2.12 10.94 9.53
CA THR A 117 -0.66 10.81 9.45
C THR A 117 0.03 11.87 8.60
N LEU A 118 -0.56 12.37 7.51
CA LEU A 118 0.09 13.39 6.67
C LEU A 118 0.41 14.71 7.43
N PRO A 119 -0.46 15.22 8.32
CA PRO A 119 -0.11 16.38 9.14
C PRO A 119 1.08 16.11 10.08
N LEU A 120 1.24 14.88 10.57
CA LEU A 120 2.39 14.50 11.40
C LEU A 120 3.68 14.49 10.58
N LEU A 121 3.66 13.90 9.38
CA LEU A 121 4.81 13.93 8.46
C LEU A 121 5.20 15.37 8.11
N ALA A 122 4.22 16.22 7.80
CA ALA A 122 4.44 17.64 7.51
C ALA A 122 5.04 18.39 8.68
N GLY A 123 4.51 18.19 9.90
CA GLY A 123 4.98 18.83 11.12
C GLY A 123 6.40 18.43 11.55
N GLN A 124 6.90 17.30 11.06
CA GLN A 124 8.25 16.78 11.31
C GLN A 124 9.27 17.18 10.24
N GLY A 125 8.88 18.01 9.27
CA GLY A 125 9.75 18.48 8.19
C GLY A 125 9.82 17.55 6.98
N GLY A 126 8.88 16.64 6.85
CA GLY A 126 8.71 15.76 5.68
C GLY A 126 8.61 14.28 6.02
N GLY A 127 8.42 13.48 4.98
CA GLY A 127 8.28 12.04 5.09
C GLY A 127 7.78 11.43 3.80
N HIS A 128 7.33 10.17 3.86
CA HIS A 128 6.83 9.44 2.70
C HIS A 128 5.43 8.89 2.95
N TRP A 129 4.59 8.97 1.93
CA TRP A 129 3.35 8.22 1.82
C TRP A 129 3.38 7.36 0.56
N ILE A 130 3.13 6.08 0.70
CA ILE A 130 3.06 5.16 -0.43
C ILE A 130 1.74 4.41 -0.39
N SER A 131 0.94 4.55 -1.45
CA SER A 131 -0.28 3.78 -1.64
C SER A 131 0.01 2.54 -2.50
N ILE A 132 -0.55 1.39 -2.13
CA ILE A 132 -0.52 0.21 -2.99
C ILE A 132 -1.73 0.24 -3.93
N GLY A 133 -1.46 0.61 -5.17
CA GLY A 133 -2.42 0.63 -6.26
C GLY A 133 -2.60 -0.74 -6.92
N SER A 134 -3.08 -0.73 -8.15
CA SER A 134 -3.22 -1.93 -8.99
C SER A 134 -3.25 -1.53 -10.47
N HIS A 135 -2.77 -2.43 -11.33
CA HIS A 135 -2.95 -2.29 -12.77
C HIS A 135 -4.45 -2.22 -13.16
N ALA A 136 -5.32 -2.92 -12.43
CA ALA A 136 -6.76 -2.83 -12.65
C ALA A 136 -7.30 -1.40 -12.53
N GLY A 137 -6.67 -0.54 -11.73
CA GLY A 137 -7.00 0.88 -11.63
C GLY A 137 -6.59 1.73 -12.84
N GLN A 138 -5.76 1.20 -13.75
CA GLN A 138 -5.36 1.87 -14.99
C GLN A 138 -6.06 1.29 -16.21
N ALA A 139 -6.13 -0.04 -16.30
CA ALA A 139 -6.61 -0.75 -17.48
C ALA A 139 -8.04 -1.28 -17.34
N GLY A 140 -8.61 -1.25 -16.13
CA GLY A 140 -9.82 -1.99 -15.82
C GLY A 140 -9.58 -3.50 -15.69
N SER A 141 -10.56 -4.22 -15.16
CA SER A 141 -10.56 -5.68 -15.08
C SER A 141 -12.00 -6.17 -15.07
N ALA A 142 -12.35 -7.08 -15.97
CA ALA A 142 -13.67 -7.69 -15.97
C ALA A 142 -13.92 -8.41 -14.64
N GLY A 143 -15.09 -8.22 -14.04
CA GLY A 143 -15.43 -8.79 -12.75
C GLY A 143 -14.87 -8.02 -11.53
N GLN A 144 -14.14 -6.93 -11.73
CA GLN A 144 -13.50 -6.15 -10.66
C GLN A 144 -13.87 -4.67 -10.68
N VAL A 145 -15.11 -4.33 -11.04
CA VAL A 145 -15.51 -2.93 -11.27
C VAL A 145 -15.26 -2.03 -10.06
N ALA A 146 -15.72 -2.43 -8.87
CA ALA A 146 -15.53 -1.67 -7.64
C ALA A 146 -14.04 -1.58 -7.26
N TYR A 147 -13.32 -2.70 -7.35
CA TYR A 147 -11.89 -2.76 -7.06
C TYR A 147 -11.09 -1.86 -8.01
N ALA A 148 -11.31 -1.99 -9.32
CA ALA A 148 -10.63 -1.17 -10.33
C ALA A 148 -10.89 0.33 -10.12
N ALA A 149 -12.14 0.72 -9.89
CA ALA A 149 -12.50 2.10 -9.58
C ALA A 149 -11.84 2.60 -8.30
N SER A 150 -11.82 1.79 -7.24
CA SER A 150 -11.16 2.14 -5.97
C SER A 150 -9.65 2.34 -6.13
N LYS A 151 -8.99 1.49 -6.93
CA LYS A 151 -7.54 1.60 -7.19
C LYS A 151 -7.20 2.76 -8.14
N ALA A 152 -8.09 3.12 -9.07
CA ALA A 152 -7.96 4.34 -9.86
C ALA A 152 -8.08 5.61 -9.00
N ALA A 153 -9.00 5.62 -8.01
CA ALA A 153 -9.15 6.72 -7.08
C ALA A 153 -7.86 7.01 -6.28
N LEU A 154 -7.09 5.98 -5.90
CA LEU A 154 -5.81 6.16 -5.20
C LEU A 154 -4.79 6.97 -6.02
N ASN A 155 -4.80 6.85 -7.35
CA ASN A 155 -3.92 7.65 -8.21
C ASN A 155 -4.29 9.14 -8.14
N GLY A 156 -5.59 9.46 -8.16
CA GLY A 156 -6.08 10.83 -8.01
C GLY A 156 -5.75 11.42 -6.63
N LEU A 157 -5.94 10.63 -5.55
CA LEU A 157 -5.58 11.02 -4.20
C LEU A 157 -4.07 11.30 -4.09
N THR A 158 -3.23 10.41 -4.64
CA THR A 158 -1.78 10.56 -4.66
C THR A 158 -1.35 11.88 -5.30
N LEU A 159 -1.89 12.21 -6.49
CA LEU A 159 -1.54 13.45 -7.19
C LEU A 159 -1.99 14.69 -6.43
N SER A 160 -3.19 14.66 -5.84
CA SER A 160 -3.75 15.78 -5.09
C SER A 160 -2.97 16.03 -3.80
N TRP A 161 -2.76 14.97 -3.00
CA TRP A 161 -1.98 15.08 -1.76
C TRP A 161 -0.52 15.44 -2.01
N ALA A 162 0.10 14.93 -3.08
CA ALA A 162 1.47 15.31 -3.43
C ALA A 162 1.60 16.81 -3.67
N ARG A 163 0.62 17.45 -4.32
CA ARG A 163 0.59 18.91 -4.51
C ARG A 163 0.34 19.65 -3.22
N GLU A 164 -0.60 19.19 -2.40
CA GLU A 164 -0.98 19.82 -1.13
C GLU A 164 0.18 19.82 -0.12
N PHE A 165 0.90 18.70 -0.02
CA PHE A 165 1.95 18.51 0.97
C PHE A 165 3.38 18.75 0.45
N ALA A 166 3.54 19.20 -0.80
CA ALA A 166 4.85 19.45 -1.41
C ALA A 166 5.68 20.48 -0.61
N ALA A 167 5.05 21.59 -0.17
CA ALA A 167 5.71 22.63 0.63
C ALA A 167 6.22 22.13 1.98
N HIS A 168 5.69 21.01 2.47
CA HIS A 168 6.08 20.36 3.71
C HIS A 168 7.07 19.22 3.51
N ASN A 169 7.63 19.06 2.29
CA ASN A 169 8.59 18.02 1.97
C ASN A 169 8.04 16.58 2.21
N VAL A 170 6.74 16.36 2.05
CA VAL A 170 6.13 15.04 2.09
C VAL A 170 6.05 14.48 0.67
N ARG A 171 6.70 13.34 0.44
CA ARG A 171 6.71 12.65 -0.84
C ARG A 171 5.59 11.60 -0.87
N ILE A 172 4.71 11.72 -1.85
CA ILE A 172 3.49 10.90 -1.93
C ILE A 172 3.46 10.20 -3.29
N ASN A 173 3.47 8.87 -3.29
CA ASN A 173 3.53 8.07 -4.51
C ASN A 173 2.59 6.87 -4.43
N THR A 174 2.26 6.30 -5.59
CA THR A 174 1.54 5.02 -5.71
C THR A 174 2.44 3.99 -6.37
N VAL A 175 2.38 2.75 -5.89
CA VAL A 175 3.07 1.60 -6.48
C VAL A 175 2.03 0.59 -6.95
N LEU A 176 2.11 0.18 -8.20
CA LEU A 176 1.32 -0.88 -8.81
C LEU A 176 2.18 -2.15 -8.82
N PRO A 177 1.95 -3.10 -7.90
CA PRO A 177 2.89 -4.19 -7.66
C PRO A 177 2.89 -5.27 -8.76
N GLY A 178 1.95 -5.23 -9.70
CA GLY A 178 1.67 -6.35 -10.58
C GLY A 178 0.83 -7.43 -9.90
N VAL A 179 0.71 -8.59 -10.52
CA VAL A 179 0.08 -9.76 -9.91
C VAL A 179 1.11 -10.46 -9.01
N LEU A 180 0.72 -10.73 -7.78
CA LEU A 180 1.57 -11.33 -6.75
C LEU A 180 0.98 -12.66 -6.26
N PRO A 181 1.80 -13.66 -5.94
CA PRO A 181 1.35 -14.90 -5.28
C PRO A 181 1.06 -14.59 -3.81
N THR A 182 -0.19 -14.31 -3.50
CA THR A 182 -0.65 -13.91 -2.16
C THR A 182 -1.97 -14.62 -1.84
N PRO A 183 -2.43 -14.64 -0.58
CA PRO A 183 -3.74 -15.18 -0.25
C PRO A 183 -4.90 -14.57 -1.07
N MET A 184 -4.76 -13.33 -1.55
CA MET A 184 -5.76 -12.69 -2.40
C MET A 184 -5.88 -13.32 -3.80
N THR A 185 -4.81 -13.97 -4.29
CA THR A 185 -4.74 -14.60 -5.61
C THR A 185 -4.72 -16.13 -5.54
N GLU A 186 -4.65 -16.70 -4.34
CA GLU A 186 -4.54 -18.15 -4.12
C GLU A 186 -5.75 -18.94 -4.65
N SER A 187 -6.93 -18.32 -4.62
CA SER A 187 -8.17 -18.92 -5.13
C SER A 187 -8.37 -18.78 -6.64
N LEU A 188 -7.47 -18.11 -7.35
CA LEU A 188 -7.58 -17.96 -8.79
C LEU A 188 -7.24 -19.26 -9.51
N ASP A 189 -7.98 -19.53 -10.59
CA ASP A 189 -7.70 -20.66 -11.47
C ASP A 189 -6.27 -20.59 -12.01
N PRO A 190 -5.53 -21.72 -12.05
CA PRO A 190 -4.20 -21.79 -12.64
C PRO A 190 -4.11 -21.25 -14.08
N GLU A 191 -5.16 -21.39 -14.88
CA GLU A 191 -5.23 -20.82 -16.24
C GLU A 191 -5.24 -19.28 -16.19
N VAL A 192 -5.96 -18.69 -15.24
CA VAL A 192 -5.98 -17.24 -15.03
C VAL A 192 -4.61 -16.73 -14.58
N MET A 193 -3.96 -17.45 -13.67
CA MET A 193 -2.60 -17.11 -13.22
C MET A 193 -1.59 -17.23 -14.36
N HIS A 194 -1.73 -18.26 -15.21
CA HIS A 194 -0.91 -18.42 -16.41
C HIS A 194 -1.14 -17.25 -17.39
N ALA A 195 -2.39 -16.85 -17.63
CA ALA A 195 -2.72 -15.72 -18.48
C ALA A 195 -2.10 -14.41 -17.97
N TYR A 196 -2.12 -14.17 -16.65
CA TYR A 196 -1.42 -13.03 -16.05
C TYR A 196 0.09 -13.08 -16.27
N ALA A 197 0.71 -14.26 -16.15
CA ALA A 197 2.14 -14.43 -16.43
C ALA A 197 2.45 -14.12 -17.90
N GLN A 198 1.64 -14.64 -18.84
CA GLN A 198 1.83 -14.42 -20.28
C GLN A 198 1.59 -12.96 -20.71
N ALA A 199 0.78 -12.20 -19.98
CA ALA A 199 0.59 -10.77 -20.22
C ALA A 199 1.85 -9.92 -19.90
N ASN A 200 2.81 -10.50 -19.20
CA ASN A 200 4.10 -9.88 -18.89
C ASN A 200 5.16 -10.28 -19.94
N LEU A 201 6.00 -9.33 -20.39
CA LEU A 201 7.09 -9.59 -21.33
C LEU A 201 8.07 -10.67 -20.84
N LEU A 202 8.26 -10.75 -19.51
CA LEU A 202 9.15 -11.74 -18.90
C LEU A 202 8.46 -13.08 -18.63
N GLY A 203 7.20 -13.26 -19.05
CA GLY A 203 6.44 -14.51 -18.92
C GLY A 203 6.19 -14.97 -17.49
N ARG A 204 6.24 -14.07 -16.52
CA ARG A 204 6.06 -14.41 -15.09
C ARG A 204 5.32 -13.31 -14.33
N ILE A 205 4.65 -13.67 -13.23
CA ILE A 205 4.11 -12.74 -12.24
C ILE A 205 5.24 -12.18 -11.38
N ASN A 206 4.94 -11.12 -10.63
CA ASN A 206 5.93 -10.45 -9.80
C ASN A 206 6.14 -11.15 -8.44
N ASP A 207 7.20 -10.77 -7.73
CA ASP A 207 7.58 -11.27 -6.41
C ASP A 207 7.29 -10.19 -5.34
N PRO A 208 6.55 -10.51 -4.26
CA PRO A 208 6.33 -9.58 -3.15
C PRO A 208 7.63 -8.99 -2.56
N ALA A 209 8.71 -9.76 -2.54
CA ALA A 209 10.00 -9.29 -2.04
C ALA A 209 10.65 -8.25 -2.98
N GLU A 210 10.48 -8.37 -4.30
CA GLU A 210 10.94 -7.34 -5.25
C GLU A 210 10.18 -6.02 -5.05
N VAL A 211 8.87 -6.11 -4.89
CA VAL A 211 8.03 -4.94 -4.60
C VAL A 211 8.44 -4.28 -3.28
N ALA A 212 8.69 -5.07 -2.24
CA ALA A 212 9.11 -4.56 -0.94
C ALA A 212 10.47 -3.85 -1.01
N ARG A 213 11.45 -4.41 -1.72
CA ARG A 213 12.76 -3.78 -1.96
C ARG A 213 12.63 -2.46 -2.72
N PHE A 214 11.78 -2.41 -3.75
CA PHE A 214 11.54 -1.15 -4.48
C PHE A 214 10.92 -0.08 -3.60
N ILE A 215 9.95 -0.44 -2.76
CA ILE A 215 9.34 0.48 -1.80
C ILE A 215 10.39 0.95 -0.78
N GLY A 216 11.22 0.06 -0.25
CA GLY A 216 12.36 0.42 0.59
C GLY A 216 13.30 1.43 -0.09
N PHE A 217 13.60 1.23 -1.37
CA PHE A 217 14.37 2.20 -2.16
C PHE A 217 13.66 3.55 -2.28
N LEU A 218 12.35 3.60 -2.55
CA LEU A 218 11.60 4.86 -2.62
C LEU A 218 11.70 5.67 -1.33
N LEU A 219 11.75 5.04 -0.17
CA LEU A 219 11.90 5.70 1.12
C LEU A 219 13.25 6.41 1.31
N THR A 220 14.24 6.09 0.47
CA THR A 220 15.55 6.78 0.45
C THR A 220 15.61 7.96 -0.51
N THR A 221 14.57 8.17 -1.32
CA THR A 221 14.54 9.23 -2.35
C THR A 221 14.06 10.56 -1.79
N HIS A 222 14.52 11.67 -2.36
CA HIS A 222 14.19 13.01 -1.88
C HIS A 222 13.38 13.85 -2.90
N ASN A 223 13.43 13.52 -4.17
CA ASN A 223 12.83 14.32 -5.26
C ASN A 223 11.74 13.59 -6.04
N ILE A 224 11.28 12.42 -5.52
CA ILE A 224 10.26 11.61 -6.19
C ILE A 224 8.93 11.76 -5.43
N SER A 225 7.96 12.45 -6.03
CA SER A 225 6.62 12.66 -5.49
C SER A 225 5.61 12.83 -6.61
N GLY A 226 4.36 12.43 -6.37
CA GLY A 226 3.28 12.49 -7.36
C GLY A 226 3.42 11.46 -8.47
N GLN A 227 4.13 10.35 -8.25
CA GLN A 227 4.37 9.34 -9.27
C GLN A 227 3.56 8.07 -9.03
N VAL A 228 3.26 7.38 -10.13
CA VAL A 228 2.64 6.05 -10.13
C VAL A 228 3.63 5.09 -10.81
N PHE A 229 4.16 4.14 -10.03
CA PHE A 229 5.16 3.19 -10.49
C PHE A 229 4.54 1.83 -10.78
N ALA A 230 4.60 1.36 -12.02
CA ALA A 230 4.28 -0.01 -12.38
C ALA A 230 5.54 -0.89 -12.23
N LEU A 231 5.43 -1.98 -11.46
CA LEU A 231 6.58 -2.86 -11.14
C LEU A 231 6.51 -4.21 -11.84
N ASP A 232 5.65 -4.37 -12.82
CA ASP A 232 5.63 -5.56 -13.66
C ASP A 232 6.17 -5.29 -15.07
N SER A 233 6.29 -6.32 -15.88
CA SER A 233 6.82 -6.20 -17.23
C SER A 233 5.73 -6.10 -18.32
N ARG A 234 4.50 -5.71 -17.96
CA ARG A 234 3.47 -5.41 -18.95
C ARG A 234 3.78 -4.12 -19.70
N VAL A 235 3.51 -4.10 -20.98
CA VAL A 235 3.66 -2.89 -21.78
C VAL A 235 2.52 -1.94 -21.49
N HIS A 236 2.81 -0.83 -20.89
CA HIS A 236 1.85 0.26 -20.70
C HIS A 236 1.95 1.21 -21.89
N ARG A 237 0.81 1.62 -22.44
CA ARG A 237 0.80 2.72 -23.42
C ARG A 237 1.15 4.01 -22.68
N TRP A 238 2.01 4.81 -23.29
CA TRP A 238 2.25 6.18 -22.84
C TRP A 238 0.92 6.93 -22.88
N ALA A 239 0.47 7.46 -21.74
CA ALA A 239 -0.74 8.26 -21.64
C ALA A 239 -0.45 9.70 -22.06
#